data_e6c2c017857876a5236a501f0d152dc5
#
_entry.id   e6c2c017857876a5236a501f0d152dc5
#
_cell.length_a   1.000
_cell.length_b   1.000
_cell.length_c   1.000
_cell.angle_alpha   90.00
_cell.angle_beta   90.00
_cell.angle_gamma   90.00
#
_symmetry.space_group_name_H-M   'P 1'
#
loop_
_entity.id
_entity.type
_entity.pdbx_description
1 polymer ?
#
loop_
_entity_poly.entity_id
_entity_poly.type
_entity_poly.pdbx_seq_one_letter_code
_entity_poly.pdbx_strand_id
1 'polypeptide(L)'
;MAKTCLIEDCENRRFGGGYCLNHQYKRTDKSTFPSFKKSTPIKKQSDKTKRLTVKYLKARLEFLDGKICPITGRPATEIHHIAGREYERLINESEWLAVTREGHNKIHSNPSWAREKGYLK
;
A
#
# COMPACT_ATOMS: atom_id res chain seq x y z
N MET A 1 -45.50 19.41 -8.17
CA MET A 1 -45.98 18.22 -7.44
C MET A 1 -44.97 17.07 -7.56
N ALA A 2 -44.66 16.40 -6.47
CA ALA A 2 -43.83 15.19 -6.53
C ALA A 2 -44.67 14.07 -7.21
N LYS A 3 -44.09 13.43 -8.22
CA LYS A 3 -44.74 12.32 -8.90
C LYS A 3 -44.65 11.07 -8.02
N THR A 4 -45.77 10.33 -7.88
CA THR A 4 -45.83 9.07 -7.15
C THR A 4 -45.40 7.89 -8.00
N CYS A 5 -45.11 6.75 -7.36
CA CYS A 5 -44.77 5.49 -8.02
C CYS A 5 -45.86 5.07 -9.04
N LEU A 6 -45.45 4.41 -10.14
CA LEU A 6 -46.35 3.91 -11.17
C LEU A 6 -47.16 2.67 -10.73
N ILE A 7 -46.84 2.08 -9.60
CA ILE A 7 -47.58 0.95 -9.05
C ILE A 7 -48.86 1.48 -8.43
N GLU A 8 -50.02 0.87 -8.81
CA GLU A 8 -51.28 1.12 -8.15
C GLU A 8 -51.14 0.83 -6.66
N ASP A 9 -51.81 1.59 -5.84
CA ASP A 9 -51.75 1.50 -4.36
C ASP A 9 -50.39 1.85 -3.72
N CYS A 10 -49.43 2.45 -4.47
CA CYS A 10 -48.17 2.91 -3.92
C CYS A 10 -48.08 4.42 -3.92
N GLU A 11 -48.14 5.03 -2.75
CA GLU A 11 -48.03 6.49 -2.55
C GLU A 11 -46.60 6.99 -2.44
N ASN A 12 -45.59 6.11 -2.48
CA ASN A 12 -44.19 6.50 -2.35
C ASN A 12 -43.74 7.36 -3.50
N ARG A 13 -42.89 8.33 -3.18
CA ARG A 13 -42.28 9.20 -4.19
C ARG A 13 -41.43 8.41 -5.19
N ARG A 14 -41.53 8.78 -6.47
CA ARG A 14 -40.65 8.23 -7.51
C ARG A 14 -39.18 8.48 -7.20
N PHE A 15 -38.38 7.46 -7.36
CA PHE A 15 -36.93 7.53 -7.28
C PHE A 15 -36.29 7.58 -8.68
N GLY A 16 -36.69 6.70 -9.57
CA GLY A 16 -36.19 6.66 -10.94
C GLY A 16 -36.99 5.69 -11.81
N GLY A 17 -37.04 5.95 -13.15
CA GLY A 17 -37.76 5.08 -14.08
C GLY A 17 -39.26 4.97 -13.82
N GLY A 18 -39.84 5.89 -13.07
CA GLY A 18 -41.28 5.86 -12.74
C GLY A 18 -41.64 5.10 -11.44
N TYR A 19 -40.65 4.42 -10.83
CA TYR A 19 -40.89 3.60 -9.63
C TYR A 19 -40.20 4.21 -8.40
N CYS A 20 -40.76 3.90 -7.20
CA CYS A 20 -40.10 4.23 -5.94
C CYS A 20 -38.93 3.26 -5.65
N LEU A 21 -38.16 3.53 -4.61
CA LEU A 21 -37.00 2.75 -4.24
C LEU A 21 -37.29 1.25 -4.08
N ASN A 22 -38.44 0.93 -3.46
CA ASN A 22 -38.87 -0.44 -3.21
C ASN A 22 -39.34 -1.19 -4.46
N HIS A 23 -39.79 -0.46 -5.50
CA HIS A 23 -40.31 -1.02 -6.72
C HIS A 23 -39.36 -0.90 -7.94
N GLN A 24 -38.09 -0.59 -7.72
CA GLN A 24 -37.08 -0.53 -8.78
C GLN A 24 -36.89 -1.85 -9.53
N TYR A 25 -37.20 -2.99 -8.91
CA TYR A 25 -37.12 -4.30 -9.54
C TYR A 25 -38.11 -4.48 -10.71
N LYS A 26 -39.19 -3.69 -10.78
CA LYS A 26 -40.14 -3.68 -11.90
C LYS A 26 -39.72 -2.86 -13.10
N ARG A 27 -38.61 -2.15 -12.99
CA ARG A 27 -38.06 -1.34 -14.05
C ARG A 27 -37.55 -2.20 -15.19
N THR A 28 -38.05 -1.98 -16.39
CA THR A 28 -37.67 -2.74 -17.59
C THR A 28 -36.51 -2.10 -18.36
N ASP A 29 -36.30 -0.80 -18.19
CA ASP A 29 -35.27 -0.04 -18.85
C ASP A 29 -33.90 -0.19 -18.12
N LYS A 30 -33.27 -1.31 -18.31
CA LYS A 30 -31.92 -1.58 -17.77
C LYS A 30 -30.80 -0.82 -18.48
N SER A 31 -31.16 -0.05 -19.53
CA SER A 31 -30.21 0.55 -20.45
C SER A 31 -29.60 1.88 -20.01
N THR A 32 -30.09 2.50 -18.92
CA THR A 32 -29.67 3.84 -18.51
C THR A 32 -28.58 3.90 -17.46
N PHE A 33 -28.14 2.77 -16.90
CA PHE A 33 -26.97 2.77 -16.08
C PHE A 33 -25.74 2.56 -16.97
N PRO A 34 -24.80 3.51 -17.02
CA PRO A 34 -23.54 3.26 -17.68
C PRO A 34 -22.95 2.00 -17.07
N SER A 35 -22.73 0.98 -17.90
CA SER A 35 -22.02 -0.21 -17.45
C SER A 35 -20.69 0.28 -16.88
N PHE A 36 -20.48 0.14 -15.60
CA PHE A 36 -19.18 0.40 -15.00
C PHE A 36 -18.17 -0.51 -15.71
N LYS A 37 -17.37 0.09 -16.57
CA LYS A 37 -16.22 -0.62 -17.15
C LYS A 37 -15.45 -1.15 -15.95
N LYS A 38 -15.27 -2.47 -15.88
CA LYS A 38 -14.43 -3.09 -14.84
C LYS A 38 -13.12 -2.34 -14.88
N SER A 39 -12.82 -1.59 -13.82
CA SER A 39 -11.55 -0.91 -13.71
C SER A 39 -10.44 -1.93 -13.81
N THR A 40 -9.45 -1.68 -14.63
CA THR A 40 -8.23 -2.49 -14.65
C THR A 40 -7.67 -2.51 -13.22
N PRO A 41 -7.32 -3.68 -12.69
CA PRO A 41 -6.77 -3.76 -11.34
C PRO A 41 -5.53 -2.87 -11.23
N ILE A 42 -5.48 -2.08 -10.18
CA ILE A 42 -4.33 -1.21 -9.91
C ILE A 42 -3.09 -2.10 -9.76
N LYS A 43 -2.05 -1.83 -10.53
CA LYS A 43 -0.78 -2.54 -10.40
C LYS A 43 -0.24 -2.36 -8.96
N LYS A 44 0.10 -3.45 -8.29
CA LYS A 44 0.66 -3.43 -6.92
C LYS A 44 1.95 -2.61 -6.82
N GLN A 45 2.72 -2.55 -7.89
CA GLN A 45 3.97 -1.79 -7.97
C GLN A 45 4.17 -1.23 -9.37
N SER A 46 4.76 -0.03 -9.45
CA SER A 46 5.19 0.54 -10.73
C SER A 46 6.37 -0.23 -11.32
N ASP A 47 6.59 -0.13 -12.63
CA ASP A 47 7.72 -0.80 -13.29
C ASP A 47 9.07 -0.21 -12.82
N LYS A 48 9.09 1.09 -12.52
CA LYS A 48 10.27 1.74 -11.89
C LYS A 48 10.61 1.09 -10.54
N THR A 49 9.61 0.89 -9.68
CA THR A 49 9.79 0.25 -8.37
C THR A 49 10.27 -1.19 -8.51
N LYS A 50 9.75 -1.95 -9.47
CA LYS A 50 10.21 -3.33 -9.74
C LYS A 50 11.69 -3.38 -10.12
N ARG A 51 12.13 -2.49 -11.01
CA ARG A 51 13.54 -2.40 -11.43
C ARG A 51 14.46 -2.04 -10.25
N LEU A 52 14.05 -1.09 -9.42
CA LEU A 52 14.78 -0.72 -8.21
C LEU A 52 14.85 -1.88 -7.21
N THR A 53 13.78 -2.62 -7.03
CA THR A 53 13.74 -3.80 -6.15
C THR A 53 14.71 -4.88 -6.60
N VAL A 54 14.80 -5.16 -7.90
CA VAL A 54 15.77 -6.13 -8.45
C VAL A 54 17.21 -5.69 -8.16
N LYS A 55 17.54 -4.42 -8.41
CA LYS A 55 18.85 -3.86 -8.09
C LYS A 55 19.16 -3.95 -6.60
N TYR A 56 18.18 -3.61 -5.76
CA TYR A 56 18.31 -3.69 -4.32
C TYR A 56 18.60 -5.10 -3.82
N LEU A 57 17.86 -6.10 -4.30
CA LEU A 57 18.06 -7.49 -3.87
C LEU A 57 19.46 -7.99 -4.22
N LYS A 58 19.99 -7.63 -5.38
CA LYS A 58 21.36 -7.95 -5.78
C LYS A 58 22.38 -7.26 -4.89
N ALA A 59 22.29 -5.95 -4.73
CA ALA A 59 23.18 -5.17 -3.90
C ALA A 59 23.12 -5.58 -2.42
N ARG A 60 21.96 -5.98 -1.94
CA ARG A 60 21.75 -6.49 -0.58
C ARG A 60 22.61 -7.72 -0.27
N LEU A 61 22.64 -8.68 -1.17
CA LEU A 61 23.42 -9.90 -0.98
C LEU A 61 24.92 -9.59 -0.88
N GLU A 62 25.39 -8.72 -1.75
CA GLU A 62 26.81 -8.28 -1.74
C GLU A 62 27.13 -7.48 -0.48
N PHE A 63 26.25 -6.59 -0.06
CA PHE A 63 26.45 -5.75 1.14
C PHE A 63 26.46 -6.54 2.43
N LEU A 64 25.58 -7.53 2.59
CA LEU A 64 25.46 -8.33 3.82
C LEU A 64 26.58 -9.37 3.97
N ASP A 65 27.33 -9.65 2.89
CA ASP A 65 28.39 -10.64 2.94
C ASP A 65 29.50 -10.20 3.92
N GLY A 66 29.75 -11.04 4.94
CA GLY A 66 30.72 -10.77 5.97
C GLY A 66 30.41 -9.64 6.95
N LYS A 67 29.21 -9.05 6.91
CA LYS A 67 28.80 -7.99 7.83
C LYS A 67 28.29 -8.52 9.16
N ILE A 68 28.59 -7.78 10.22
CA ILE A 68 28.17 -8.10 11.60
C ILE A 68 27.25 -6.99 12.10
N CYS A 69 26.16 -7.37 12.77
CA CYS A 69 25.26 -6.41 13.40
C CYS A 69 25.95 -5.64 14.54
N PRO A 70 26.01 -4.32 14.51
CA PRO A 70 26.66 -3.53 15.56
C PRO A 70 25.89 -3.56 16.90
N ILE A 71 24.62 -3.99 16.87
CA ILE A 71 23.76 -4.01 18.05
C ILE A 71 23.85 -5.34 18.78
N THR A 72 23.79 -6.47 18.06
CA THR A 72 23.77 -7.81 18.65
C THR A 72 25.12 -8.55 18.56
N GLY A 73 26.04 -8.09 17.72
CA GLY A 73 27.33 -8.76 17.48
C GLY A 73 27.24 -10.06 16.69
N ARG A 74 26.07 -10.40 16.15
CA ARG A 74 25.84 -11.59 15.33
C ARG A 74 25.94 -11.25 13.83
N PRO A 75 26.12 -12.26 12.96
CA PRO A 75 26.11 -12.01 11.52
C PRO A 75 24.81 -11.33 11.08
N ALA A 76 24.93 -10.21 10.33
CA ALA A 76 23.77 -9.46 9.86
C ALA A 76 22.97 -10.24 8.81
N THR A 77 21.66 -10.17 8.92
CA THR A 77 20.72 -10.84 8.02
C THR A 77 19.82 -9.86 7.28
N GLU A 78 19.72 -8.64 7.76
CA GLU A 78 18.82 -7.62 7.22
C GLU A 78 19.56 -6.29 7.03
N ILE A 79 19.00 -5.45 6.16
CA ILE A 79 19.46 -4.07 5.98
C ILE A 79 18.42 -3.14 6.62
N HIS A 80 18.88 -2.29 7.52
CA HIS A 80 18.12 -1.17 8.01
C HIS A 80 18.47 0.09 7.21
N HIS A 81 17.46 0.78 6.70
CA HIS A 81 17.61 2.03 5.96
C HIS A 81 17.53 3.21 6.92
N ILE A 82 18.65 3.82 7.22
CA ILE A 82 18.77 4.90 8.22
C ILE A 82 17.86 6.10 7.88
N ALA A 83 17.82 6.50 6.60
CA ALA A 83 17.03 7.62 6.10
C ALA A 83 15.72 7.24 5.42
N GLY A 84 15.30 5.96 5.50
CA GLY A 84 14.10 5.45 4.86
C GLY A 84 14.33 4.74 3.54
N ARG A 85 13.26 4.18 2.97
CA ARG A 85 13.31 3.29 1.80
C ARG A 85 12.72 3.90 0.53
N GLU A 86 12.56 5.21 0.48
CA GLU A 86 11.89 5.88 -0.63
C GLU A 86 12.78 5.94 -1.88
N TYR A 87 12.25 5.48 -3.02
CA TYR A 87 12.88 5.58 -4.34
C TYR A 87 14.37 5.21 -4.37
N GLU A 88 15.24 6.15 -4.74
CA GLU A 88 16.66 5.96 -4.88
C GLU A 88 17.39 5.68 -3.57
N ARG A 89 16.84 6.08 -2.42
CA ARG A 89 17.37 5.75 -1.10
C ARG A 89 17.39 4.24 -0.83
N LEU A 90 16.50 3.49 -1.50
CA LEU A 90 16.47 2.04 -1.39
C LEU A 90 17.82 1.39 -1.78
N ILE A 91 18.52 1.95 -2.76
CA ILE A 91 19.80 1.44 -3.28
C ILE A 91 21.02 2.26 -2.85
N ASN A 92 20.85 3.25 -1.99
CA ASN A 92 21.95 4.06 -1.48
C ASN A 92 22.64 3.37 -0.30
N GLU A 93 23.70 2.65 -0.58
CA GLU A 93 24.47 1.86 0.40
C GLU A 93 25.05 2.69 1.55
N SER A 94 25.31 3.99 1.33
CA SER A 94 25.83 4.88 2.37
C SER A 94 24.85 5.09 3.53
N GLU A 95 23.56 4.87 3.31
CA GLU A 95 22.50 4.97 4.30
C GLU A 95 22.02 3.60 4.80
N TRP A 96 22.73 2.54 4.49
CA TRP A 96 22.42 1.19 4.92
C TRP A 96 23.14 0.81 6.20
N LEU A 97 22.46 0.09 7.07
CA LEU A 97 23.04 -0.51 8.26
C LEU A 97 22.74 -2.02 8.24
N ALA A 98 23.78 -2.83 8.29
CA ALA A 98 23.66 -4.28 8.38
C ALA A 98 23.27 -4.67 9.81
N VAL A 99 22.11 -5.28 9.99
CA VAL A 99 21.56 -5.64 11.30
C VAL A 99 20.98 -7.06 11.30
N THR A 100 20.80 -7.61 12.49
CA THR A 100 19.97 -8.81 12.70
C THR A 100 18.52 -8.39 12.88
N ARG A 101 17.59 -9.36 12.85
CA ARG A 101 16.19 -9.10 13.12
C ARG A 101 15.97 -8.46 14.49
N GLU A 102 16.66 -8.95 15.51
CA GLU A 102 16.60 -8.39 16.87
C GLU A 102 17.12 -6.94 16.92
N GLY A 103 18.25 -6.68 16.28
CA GLY A 103 18.81 -5.33 16.17
C GLY A 103 17.88 -4.36 15.43
N HIS A 104 17.27 -4.80 14.33
CA HIS A 104 16.29 -4.03 13.58
C HIS A 104 15.06 -3.67 14.44
N ASN A 105 14.52 -4.65 15.16
CA ASN A 105 13.40 -4.43 16.08
C ASN A 105 13.76 -3.46 17.21
N LYS A 106 14.97 -3.53 17.76
CA LYS A 106 15.44 -2.60 18.79
C LYS A 106 15.49 -1.17 18.30
N ILE A 107 15.92 -0.93 17.07
CA ILE A 107 15.92 0.42 16.44
C ILE A 107 14.51 0.97 16.37
N HIS A 108 13.55 0.18 15.89
CA HIS A 108 12.16 0.61 15.77
C HIS A 108 11.43 0.77 17.12
N SER A 109 11.81 0.00 18.12
CA SER A 109 11.24 0.09 19.46
C SER A 109 11.79 1.26 20.29
N ASN A 110 13.00 1.70 19.97
CA ASN A 110 13.72 2.77 20.69
C ASN A 110 14.22 3.87 19.74
N PRO A 111 13.33 4.67 19.13
CA PRO A 111 13.73 5.65 18.13
C PRO A 111 14.72 6.71 18.64
N SER A 112 14.53 7.18 19.89
CA SER A 112 15.43 8.18 20.50
C SER A 112 16.85 7.65 20.65
N TRP A 113 17.00 6.44 21.18
CA TRP A 113 18.28 5.76 21.30
C TRP A 113 18.93 5.53 19.92
N ALA A 114 18.13 5.11 18.92
CA ALA A 114 18.63 4.88 17.57
C ALA A 114 19.13 6.16 16.91
N ARG A 115 18.49 7.30 17.14
CA ARG A 115 18.94 8.61 16.65
C ARG A 115 20.26 9.05 17.32
N GLU A 116 20.42 8.85 18.63
CA GLU A 116 21.67 9.13 19.34
C GLU A 116 22.83 8.32 18.78
N LYS A 117 22.60 7.07 18.41
CA LYS A 117 23.61 6.17 17.82
C LYS A 117 23.86 6.39 16.32
N GLY A 118 23.04 7.21 15.66
CA GLY A 118 23.11 7.42 14.22
C GLY A 118 22.46 6.32 13.38
N TYR A 119 21.67 5.43 13.98
CA TYR A 119 20.98 4.35 13.28
C TYR A 119 19.65 4.77 12.67
N LEU A 120 19.16 5.95 13.01
CA LEU A 120 17.93 6.54 12.49
C LEU A 120 18.13 8.06 12.33
N LYS A 121 17.62 8.59 11.22
CA LYS A 121 17.54 10.05 10.98
C LYS A 121 16.20 10.64 11.43
#